data_ca71aba1092de0b264a0bb2767716762
#
_entry.id   ca71aba1092de0b264a0bb2767716762
#
_cell.length_a   1.000
_cell.length_b   1.000
_cell.length_c   1.000
_cell.angle_alpha   90.00
_cell.angle_beta   90.00
_cell.angle_gamma   90.00
#
_symmetry.space_group_name_H-M   'P 1'
#
loop_
_entity.id
_entity.type
_entity.pdbx_description
1 polymer ?
#
loop_
_entity_poly.entity_id
_entity_poly.type
_entity_poly.pdbx_seq_one_letter_code
_entity_poly.pdbx_strand_id
1 'polypeptide(L)'
;MSEPIIAVERVTKQVADSTGTLTILHDIDFTLAPEESVAIVGASGSGKSTLLAIVAGLDTPTTGTVRLCGVDLFALDEDARAAVRAERLGFVFQSFQLLANLTALENVMLPLELQGRNDARAQSTEMLRRVGLGERLSHYPKVLSGGEQQRVALARAFVVRPVVLLADEPTGSLDFATGATVMELMFDLNREIGTTLVLVTHDRAIAARCDRQLRIEAGRVDPTGSIVG
;
A
#
# COMPACT_ATOMS: atom_id res chain seq x y z
N MET A 1 -7.18 10.02 23.52
CA MET A 1 -6.67 9.97 22.13
C MET A 1 -6.50 8.50 21.81
N SER A 2 -7.04 8.00 20.69
CA SER A 2 -6.84 6.61 20.25
C SER A 2 -5.37 6.40 19.94
N GLU A 3 -4.87 5.18 20.20
CA GLU A 3 -3.51 4.78 19.83
C GLU A 3 -3.36 4.85 18.29
N PRO A 4 -2.25 5.41 17.76
CA PRO A 4 -2.05 5.48 16.32
C PRO A 4 -1.93 4.07 15.70
N ILE A 5 -2.51 3.89 14.51
CA ILE A 5 -2.42 2.62 13.78
C ILE A 5 -1.04 2.43 13.16
N ILE A 6 -0.42 3.53 12.73
CA ILE A 6 0.97 3.59 12.28
C ILE A 6 1.68 4.69 13.08
N ALA A 7 2.85 4.39 13.63
CA ALA A 7 3.76 5.38 14.20
C ALA A 7 5.16 5.17 13.61
N VAL A 8 5.68 6.22 12.98
CA VAL A 8 7.04 6.30 12.42
C VAL A 8 7.82 7.30 13.26
N GLU A 9 8.90 6.86 13.89
CA GLU A 9 9.66 7.66 14.86
C GLU A 9 11.13 7.71 14.44
N ARG A 10 11.59 8.89 14.05
CA ARG A 10 12.98 9.23 13.68
C ARG A 10 13.60 8.25 12.68
N VAL A 11 12.81 7.84 11.68
CA VAL A 11 13.27 6.88 10.67
C VAL A 11 14.26 7.54 9.72
N THR A 12 15.47 6.97 9.67
CA THR A 12 16.52 7.33 8.71
C THR A 12 16.87 6.11 7.87
N LYS A 13 17.03 6.31 6.56
CA LYS A 13 17.51 5.25 5.65
C LYS A 13 18.76 5.72 4.93
N GLN A 14 19.84 4.94 5.07
CA GLN A 14 21.10 5.12 4.37
C GLN A 14 21.42 3.89 3.53
N VAL A 15 21.98 4.10 2.37
CA VAL A 15 22.50 3.06 1.49
C VAL A 15 23.97 3.39 1.20
N ALA A 16 24.85 2.42 1.44
CA ALA A 16 26.26 2.53 1.08
C ALA A 16 26.47 1.94 -0.33
N ASP A 17 27.22 2.66 -1.16
CA ASP A 17 27.69 2.17 -2.44
C ASP A 17 29.20 2.40 -2.59
N SER A 18 29.77 2.09 -3.78
CA SER A 18 31.20 2.29 -4.07
C SER A 18 31.64 3.76 -4.06
N THR A 19 30.70 4.72 -4.06
CA THR A 19 30.97 6.17 -4.13
C THR A 19 30.79 6.86 -2.77
N GLY A 20 30.20 6.17 -1.76
CA GLY A 20 29.96 6.69 -0.42
C GLY A 20 28.63 6.24 0.19
N THR A 21 28.15 7.01 1.16
CA THR A 21 26.87 6.79 1.82
C THR A 21 25.85 7.81 1.33
N LEU A 22 24.79 7.33 0.71
CA LEU A 22 23.63 8.14 0.32
C LEU A 22 22.54 8.02 1.41
N THR A 23 22.09 9.14 1.97
CA THR A 23 20.93 9.16 2.86
C THR A 23 19.67 9.43 2.03
N ILE A 24 18.75 8.45 2.02
CA ILE A 24 17.49 8.51 1.27
C ILE A 24 16.38 9.14 2.10
N LEU A 25 16.32 8.81 3.41
CA LEU A 25 15.35 9.37 4.36
C LEU A 25 16.09 9.93 5.57
N HIS A 26 15.66 11.09 6.04
CA HIS A 26 16.28 11.83 7.11
C HIS A 26 15.28 12.11 8.22
N ASP A 27 15.37 11.37 9.34
CA ASP A 27 14.66 11.65 10.59
C ASP A 27 13.15 11.88 10.37
N ILE A 28 12.51 10.89 9.77
CA ILE A 28 11.09 10.93 9.41
C ILE A 28 10.26 10.62 10.64
N ASP A 29 9.34 11.54 10.98
CA ASP A 29 8.37 11.40 12.07
C ASP A 29 6.95 11.65 11.57
N PHE A 30 6.04 10.71 11.78
CA PHE A 30 4.60 10.92 11.63
C PHE A 30 3.80 9.78 12.27
N THR A 31 2.52 10.04 12.52
CA THR A 31 1.57 9.04 12.98
C THR A 31 0.32 9.07 12.11
N LEU A 32 -0.39 7.93 12.03
CA LEU A 32 -1.72 7.84 11.43
C LEU A 32 -2.71 7.26 12.43
N ALA A 33 -3.90 7.87 12.45
CA ALA A 33 -5.03 7.34 13.20
C ALA A 33 -5.70 6.17 12.44
N PRO A 34 -6.46 5.30 13.12
CA PRO A 34 -7.32 4.32 12.45
C PRO A 34 -8.27 5.00 11.45
N GLU A 35 -8.47 4.37 10.29
CA GLU A 35 -9.36 4.81 9.20
C GLU A 35 -8.94 6.13 8.52
N GLU A 36 -7.83 6.74 8.93
CA GLU A 36 -7.28 7.94 8.30
C GLU A 36 -6.71 7.60 6.90
N SER A 37 -6.95 8.47 5.92
CA SER A 37 -6.32 8.40 4.60
C SER A 37 -5.24 9.48 4.46
N VAL A 38 -4.02 9.06 4.09
CA VAL A 38 -2.87 9.96 3.94
C VAL A 38 -2.25 9.78 2.57
N ALA A 39 -2.08 10.90 1.85
CA ALA A 39 -1.30 10.93 0.61
C ALA A 39 0.14 11.34 0.90
N ILE A 40 1.10 10.52 0.47
CA ILE A 40 2.54 10.87 0.47
C ILE A 40 2.87 11.46 -0.89
N VAL A 41 3.21 12.74 -0.93
CA VAL A 41 3.50 13.50 -2.15
C VAL A 41 4.95 13.99 -2.17
N GLY A 42 5.50 14.23 -3.36
CA GLY A 42 6.86 14.76 -3.54
C GLY A 42 7.44 14.40 -4.90
N ALA A 43 8.59 14.99 -5.24
CA ALA A 43 9.27 14.74 -6.50
C ALA A 43 9.68 13.27 -6.67
N SER A 44 9.91 12.82 -7.91
CA SER A 44 10.51 11.50 -8.15
C SER A 44 11.87 11.42 -7.47
N GLY A 45 12.18 10.27 -6.86
CA GLY A 45 13.42 10.07 -6.12
C GLY A 45 13.48 10.72 -4.73
N SER A 46 12.40 11.35 -4.23
CA SER A 46 12.40 11.97 -2.89
C SER A 46 12.33 10.98 -1.71
N GLY A 47 12.25 9.66 -1.96
CA GLY A 47 12.23 8.63 -0.93
C GLY A 47 10.85 8.05 -0.59
N LYS A 48 9.77 8.43 -1.30
CA LYS A 48 8.39 8.00 -1.01
C LYS A 48 8.20 6.48 -1.00
N SER A 49 8.61 5.79 -2.06
CA SER A 49 8.51 4.32 -2.15
C SER A 49 9.41 3.62 -1.13
N THR A 50 10.58 4.19 -0.80
CA THR A 50 11.44 3.69 0.26
C THR A 50 10.76 3.81 1.63
N LEU A 51 10.12 4.96 1.91
CA LEU A 51 9.35 5.14 3.13
C LEU A 51 8.20 4.15 3.20
N LEU A 52 7.44 3.99 2.10
CA LEU A 52 6.34 3.02 2.04
C LEU A 52 6.83 1.59 2.31
N ALA A 53 7.97 1.19 1.73
CA ALA A 53 8.58 -0.12 1.95
C ALA A 53 9.01 -0.34 3.41
N ILE A 54 9.52 0.70 4.08
CA ILE A 54 9.89 0.65 5.50
C ILE A 54 8.64 0.57 6.39
N VAL A 55 7.61 1.36 6.12
CA VAL A 55 6.31 1.31 6.83
C VAL A 55 5.67 -0.07 6.68
N ALA A 56 5.86 -0.69 5.54
CA ALA A 56 5.43 -2.06 5.26
C ALA A 56 6.26 -3.15 5.96
N GLY A 57 7.41 -2.82 6.52
CA GLY A 57 8.37 -3.80 7.01
C GLY A 57 9.02 -4.65 5.91
N LEU A 58 9.00 -4.18 4.65
CA LEU A 58 9.65 -4.83 3.49
C LEU A 58 11.11 -4.40 3.36
N ASP A 59 11.45 -3.22 3.84
CA ASP A 59 12.83 -2.72 3.96
C ASP A 59 13.10 -2.27 5.39
N THR A 60 14.35 -2.34 5.83
CA THR A 60 14.75 -2.03 7.20
C THR A 60 15.34 -0.61 7.27
N PRO A 61 14.92 0.25 8.20
CA PRO A 61 15.54 1.55 8.40
C PRO A 61 16.97 1.39 8.94
N THR A 62 17.81 2.38 8.71
CA THR A 62 19.16 2.43 9.33
C THR A 62 19.04 2.79 10.81
N THR A 63 18.13 3.70 11.16
CA THR A 63 17.79 4.07 12.55
C THR A 63 16.31 4.44 12.63
N GLY A 64 15.78 4.52 13.85
CA GLY A 64 14.38 4.83 14.13
C GLY A 64 13.52 3.57 14.24
N THR A 65 12.23 3.76 14.49
CA THR A 65 11.26 2.68 14.70
C THR A 65 10.00 2.89 13.88
N VAL A 66 9.33 1.78 13.53
CA VAL A 66 7.99 1.79 12.93
C VAL A 66 7.11 0.84 13.72
N ARG A 67 6.01 1.37 14.24
CA ARG A 67 4.98 0.56 14.87
C ARG A 67 3.74 0.48 13.98
N LEU A 68 3.23 -0.74 13.84
CA LEU A 68 1.98 -1.05 13.14
C LEU A 68 1.03 -1.70 14.15
N CYS A 69 -0.12 -1.07 14.40
CA CYS A 69 -1.08 -1.54 15.42
C CYS A 69 -0.42 -1.79 16.79
N GLY A 70 0.45 -0.89 17.24
CA GLY A 70 1.20 -0.99 18.49
C GLY A 70 2.42 -1.92 18.45
N VAL A 71 2.61 -2.74 17.41
CA VAL A 71 3.72 -3.69 17.26
C VAL A 71 4.92 -3.02 16.61
N ASP A 72 6.08 -3.02 17.27
CA ASP A 72 7.35 -2.57 16.66
C ASP A 72 7.82 -3.61 15.64
N LEU A 73 7.79 -3.22 14.35
CA LEU A 73 8.09 -4.14 13.25
C LEU A 73 9.54 -4.59 13.24
N PHE A 74 10.46 -3.75 13.70
CA PHE A 74 11.90 -4.04 13.63
C PHE A 74 12.48 -4.67 14.89
N ALA A 75 11.65 -4.82 15.94
CA ALA A 75 11.92 -5.71 17.06
C ALA A 75 11.61 -7.19 16.75
N LEU A 76 10.86 -7.45 15.66
CA LEU A 76 10.50 -8.78 15.19
C LEU A 76 11.56 -9.36 14.26
N ASP A 77 11.70 -10.70 14.25
CA ASP A 77 12.37 -11.41 13.17
C ASP A 77 11.55 -11.35 11.85
N GLU A 78 12.12 -11.84 10.75
CA GLU A 78 11.47 -11.74 9.44
C GLU A 78 10.20 -12.57 9.37
N ASP A 79 10.15 -13.75 9.99
CA ASP A 79 8.96 -14.63 9.94
C ASP A 79 7.80 -13.99 10.70
N ALA A 80 8.04 -13.46 11.90
CA ALA A 80 7.04 -12.76 12.69
C ALA A 80 6.58 -11.46 11.98
N ARG A 81 7.49 -10.71 11.35
CA ARG A 81 7.18 -9.52 10.57
C ARG A 81 6.35 -9.86 9.33
N ALA A 82 6.68 -10.95 8.63
CA ALA A 82 5.90 -11.46 7.50
C ALA A 82 4.47 -11.85 7.92
N ALA A 83 4.31 -12.46 9.10
CA ALA A 83 2.99 -12.79 9.65
C ALA A 83 2.16 -11.52 9.93
N VAL A 84 2.76 -10.48 10.51
CA VAL A 84 2.09 -9.18 10.73
C VAL A 84 1.66 -8.56 9.39
N ARG A 85 2.54 -8.59 8.35
CA ARG A 85 2.19 -8.12 7.00
C ARG A 85 1.00 -8.87 6.43
N ALA A 86 1.04 -10.20 6.46
CA ALA A 86 -0.02 -11.05 5.92
C ALA A 86 -1.37 -10.85 6.60
N GLU A 87 -1.38 -10.56 7.91
CA GLU A 87 -2.59 -10.37 8.69
C GLU A 87 -3.19 -8.96 8.53
N ARG A 88 -2.35 -7.92 8.44
CA ARG A 88 -2.76 -6.53 8.66
C ARG A 88 -2.64 -5.62 7.45
N LEU A 89 -1.81 -5.97 6.46
CA LEU A 89 -1.51 -5.10 5.34
C LEU A 89 -2.11 -5.61 4.04
N GLY A 90 -2.65 -4.68 3.25
CA GLY A 90 -2.91 -4.85 1.83
C GLY A 90 -1.94 -4.00 1.02
N PHE A 91 -1.55 -4.48 -0.18
CA PHE A 91 -0.63 -3.78 -1.06
C PHE A 91 -1.21 -3.60 -2.45
N VAL A 92 -1.07 -2.40 -2.99
CA VAL A 92 -1.36 -2.06 -4.38
C VAL A 92 -0.15 -1.34 -4.98
N PHE A 93 0.38 -1.89 -6.07
CA PHE A 93 1.58 -1.37 -6.74
C PHE A 93 1.27 -0.81 -8.12
N GLN A 94 2.10 0.07 -8.62
CA GLN A 94 2.01 0.65 -9.96
C GLN A 94 2.07 -0.41 -11.07
N SER A 95 2.88 -1.45 -10.93
CA SER A 95 3.07 -2.53 -11.91
C SER A 95 2.21 -3.76 -11.63
N PHE A 96 1.09 -3.60 -10.90
CA PHE A 96 0.10 -4.64 -10.53
C PHE A 96 0.67 -5.80 -9.71
N GLN A 97 1.88 -6.25 -9.97
CA GLN A 97 2.59 -7.37 -9.32
C GLN A 97 1.73 -8.64 -9.19
N LEU A 98 0.99 -8.97 -10.25
CA LEU A 98 0.27 -10.22 -10.35
C LEU A 98 1.24 -11.37 -10.69
N LEU A 99 0.97 -12.54 -10.12
CA LEU A 99 1.68 -13.75 -10.46
C LEU A 99 1.19 -14.23 -11.84
N ALA A 100 2.07 -14.18 -12.83
CA ALA A 100 1.72 -14.39 -14.24
C ALA A 100 1.24 -15.82 -14.58
N ASN A 101 1.60 -16.79 -13.74
CA ASN A 101 1.25 -18.20 -13.84
C ASN A 101 -0.02 -18.58 -13.07
N LEU A 102 -0.65 -17.62 -12.39
CA LEU A 102 -1.92 -17.77 -11.68
C LEU A 102 -3.02 -16.99 -12.41
N THR A 103 -4.24 -17.54 -12.40
CA THR A 103 -5.45 -16.85 -12.89
C THR A 103 -5.80 -15.65 -12.00
N ALA A 104 -6.75 -14.82 -12.43
CA ALA A 104 -7.27 -13.72 -11.60
C ALA A 104 -7.80 -14.24 -10.25
N LEU A 105 -8.56 -15.34 -10.26
CA LEU A 105 -9.08 -15.95 -9.04
C LEU A 105 -7.95 -16.43 -8.12
N GLU A 106 -6.99 -17.17 -8.64
CA GLU A 106 -5.86 -17.69 -7.86
C GLU A 106 -4.97 -16.58 -7.29
N ASN A 107 -4.75 -15.49 -8.04
CA ASN A 107 -4.05 -14.32 -7.51
C ASN A 107 -4.76 -13.71 -6.30
N VAL A 108 -6.09 -13.65 -6.30
CA VAL A 108 -6.88 -13.09 -5.19
C VAL A 108 -7.03 -14.12 -4.05
N MET A 109 -7.06 -15.42 -4.34
CA MET A 109 -7.13 -16.49 -3.33
C MET A 109 -5.85 -16.60 -2.49
N LEU A 110 -4.70 -16.38 -3.11
CA LEU A 110 -3.38 -16.66 -2.53
C LEU A 110 -3.20 -16.12 -1.10
N PRO A 111 -3.47 -14.84 -0.78
CA PRO A 111 -3.29 -14.35 0.59
C PRO A 111 -4.22 -15.03 1.61
N LEU A 112 -5.42 -15.44 1.23
CA LEU A 112 -6.32 -16.18 2.10
C LEU A 112 -5.88 -17.64 2.31
N GLU A 113 -5.34 -18.28 1.27
CA GLU A 113 -4.78 -19.62 1.35
C GLU A 113 -3.55 -19.66 2.26
N LEU A 114 -2.67 -18.65 2.17
CA LEU A 114 -1.52 -18.50 3.06
C LEU A 114 -1.95 -18.31 4.53
N GLN A 115 -3.13 -17.74 4.78
CA GLN A 115 -3.73 -17.65 6.11
C GLN A 115 -4.48 -18.94 6.53
N GLY A 116 -4.50 -20.00 5.70
CA GLY A 116 -5.17 -21.27 5.96
C GLY A 116 -6.71 -21.18 5.89
N ARG A 117 -7.26 -20.19 5.16
CA ARG A 117 -8.71 -19.96 5.06
C ARG A 117 -9.38 -20.98 4.14
N ASN A 118 -10.32 -21.76 4.67
CA ASN A 118 -11.07 -22.75 3.89
C ASN A 118 -12.08 -22.12 2.91
N ASP A 119 -12.46 -20.87 3.11
CA ASP A 119 -13.44 -20.12 2.32
C ASP A 119 -12.77 -19.20 1.28
N ALA A 120 -11.44 -19.33 1.05
CA ALA A 120 -10.65 -18.49 0.16
C ALA A 120 -11.28 -18.33 -1.23
N ARG A 121 -11.74 -19.43 -1.84
CA ARG A 121 -12.37 -19.41 -3.18
C ARG A 121 -13.66 -18.60 -3.21
N ALA A 122 -14.53 -18.79 -2.22
CA ALA A 122 -15.81 -18.09 -2.17
C ALA A 122 -15.62 -16.58 -1.97
N GLN A 123 -14.77 -16.18 -1.03
CA GLN A 123 -14.48 -14.76 -0.76
C GLN A 123 -13.79 -14.09 -1.96
N SER A 124 -12.82 -14.75 -2.59
CA SER A 124 -12.12 -14.21 -3.74
C SER A 124 -13.03 -14.08 -4.97
N THR A 125 -13.94 -15.03 -5.18
CA THR A 125 -14.93 -14.94 -6.24
C THR A 125 -15.85 -13.73 -6.04
N GLU A 126 -16.32 -13.54 -4.81
CA GLU A 126 -17.17 -12.39 -4.48
C GLU A 126 -16.43 -11.06 -4.62
N MET A 127 -15.20 -10.99 -4.15
CA MET A 127 -14.37 -9.79 -4.30
C MET A 127 -14.12 -9.45 -5.78
N LEU A 128 -13.83 -10.45 -6.62
CA LEU A 128 -13.68 -10.24 -8.07
C LEU A 128 -14.97 -9.77 -8.74
N ARG A 129 -16.14 -10.24 -8.31
CA ARG A 129 -17.42 -9.70 -8.78
C ARG A 129 -17.59 -8.23 -8.39
N ARG A 130 -17.26 -7.87 -7.16
CA ARG A 130 -17.34 -6.49 -6.67
C ARG A 130 -16.46 -5.52 -7.46
N VAL A 131 -15.28 -5.96 -7.91
CA VAL A 131 -14.41 -5.15 -8.77
C VAL A 131 -14.76 -5.26 -10.27
N GLY A 132 -15.91 -5.86 -10.63
CA GLY A 132 -16.40 -5.98 -11.98
C GLY A 132 -15.68 -7.02 -12.84
N LEU A 133 -15.12 -8.07 -12.23
CA LEU A 133 -14.35 -9.13 -12.90
C LEU A 133 -14.94 -10.54 -12.72
N GLY A 134 -16.26 -10.62 -12.45
CA GLY A 134 -16.95 -11.90 -12.27
C GLY A 134 -16.81 -12.88 -13.45
N GLU A 135 -16.71 -12.34 -14.69
CA GLU A 135 -16.54 -13.12 -15.92
C GLU A 135 -15.05 -13.35 -16.29
N ARG A 136 -14.11 -12.91 -15.44
CA ARG A 136 -12.66 -12.98 -15.68
C ARG A 136 -11.93 -13.93 -14.74
N LEU A 137 -12.62 -14.69 -13.91
CA LEU A 137 -12.02 -15.53 -12.84
C LEU A 137 -10.91 -16.46 -13.32
N SER A 138 -11.08 -17.08 -14.47
CA SER A 138 -10.13 -18.05 -15.06
C SER A 138 -9.09 -17.40 -15.98
N HIS A 139 -9.12 -16.09 -16.17
CA HIS A 139 -8.18 -15.42 -17.07
C HIS A 139 -6.82 -15.21 -16.37
N TYR A 140 -5.75 -15.44 -17.12
CA TYR A 140 -4.39 -15.12 -16.70
C TYR A 140 -4.07 -13.64 -16.92
N PRO A 141 -3.13 -13.04 -16.16
CA PRO A 141 -2.78 -11.62 -16.29
C PRO A 141 -2.46 -11.18 -17.72
N LYS A 142 -1.79 -12.02 -18.51
CA LYS A 142 -1.39 -11.70 -19.89
C LYS A 142 -2.54 -11.41 -20.87
N VAL A 143 -3.76 -11.84 -20.55
CA VAL A 143 -4.95 -11.61 -21.39
C VAL A 143 -5.90 -10.58 -20.79
N LEU A 144 -5.54 -9.98 -19.66
CA LEU A 144 -6.27 -8.90 -19.01
C LEU A 144 -5.68 -7.54 -19.44
N SER A 145 -6.55 -6.56 -19.64
CA SER A 145 -6.13 -5.17 -19.82
C SER A 145 -5.44 -4.63 -18.55
N GLY A 146 -4.68 -3.53 -18.66
CA GLY A 146 -4.03 -2.91 -17.51
C GLY A 146 -5.01 -2.56 -16.39
N GLY A 147 -6.17 -1.98 -16.74
CA GLY A 147 -7.21 -1.68 -15.76
C GLY A 147 -7.85 -2.92 -15.12
N GLU A 148 -8.01 -4.02 -15.88
CA GLU A 148 -8.46 -5.30 -15.31
C GLU A 148 -7.41 -5.88 -14.37
N GLN A 149 -6.11 -5.85 -14.74
CA GLN A 149 -5.03 -6.30 -13.87
C GLN A 149 -4.97 -5.50 -12.56
N GLN A 150 -5.13 -4.18 -12.63
CA GLN A 150 -5.16 -3.35 -11.42
C GLN A 150 -6.39 -3.64 -10.54
N ARG A 151 -7.55 -3.92 -11.13
CA ARG A 151 -8.72 -4.36 -10.35
C ARG A 151 -8.50 -5.74 -9.71
N VAL A 152 -7.78 -6.67 -10.35
CA VAL A 152 -7.34 -7.92 -9.69
C VAL A 152 -6.40 -7.62 -8.52
N ALA A 153 -5.44 -6.69 -8.69
CA ALA A 153 -4.53 -6.28 -7.61
C ALA A 153 -5.28 -5.63 -6.44
N LEU A 154 -6.28 -4.79 -6.71
CA LEU A 154 -7.18 -4.25 -5.67
C LEU A 154 -7.95 -5.37 -4.96
N ALA A 155 -8.56 -6.28 -5.71
CA ALA A 155 -9.28 -7.42 -5.13
C ALA A 155 -8.37 -8.26 -4.21
N ARG A 156 -7.14 -8.54 -4.64
CA ARG A 156 -6.12 -9.26 -3.84
C ARG A 156 -5.77 -8.51 -2.56
N ALA A 157 -5.64 -7.18 -2.62
CA ALA A 157 -5.30 -6.38 -1.46
C ALA A 157 -6.45 -6.30 -0.44
N PHE A 158 -7.69 -6.20 -0.92
CA PHE A 158 -8.85 -6.01 -0.06
C PHE A 158 -9.53 -7.30 0.42
N VAL A 159 -9.27 -8.45 -0.21
CA VAL A 159 -9.92 -9.73 0.15
C VAL A 159 -9.62 -10.17 1.58
N VAL A 160 -8.45 -9.82 2.10
CA VAL A 160 -8.04 -10.11 3.48
C VAL A 160 -8.62 -9.12 4.51
N ARG A 161 -9.34 -8.09 4.06
CA ARG A 161 -9.86 -6.98 4.89
C ARG A 161 -8.75 -6.34 5.72
N PRO A 162 -7.74 -5.76 5.07
CA PRO A 162 -6.55 -5.27 5.77
C PRO A 162 -6.89 -4.10 6.70
N VAL A 163 -6.14 -3.98 7.80
CA VAL A 163 -6.22 -2.83 8.71
C VAL A 163 -5.61 -1.59 8.04
N VAL A 164 -4.56 -1.79 7.24
CA VAL A 164 -3.88 -0.73 6.49
C VAL A 164 -3.70 -1.16 5.03
N LEU A 165 -4.07 -0.28 4.10
CA LEU A 165 -3.75 -0.39 2.68
C LEU A 165 -2.58 0.53 2.34
N LEU A 166 -1.55 -0.03 1.77
CA LEU A 166 -0.40 0.68 1.23
C LEU A 166 -0.47 0.67 -0.30
N ALA A 167 -0.55 1.85 -0.92
CA ALA A 167 -0.68 1.98 -2.36
C ALA A 167 0.46 2.85 -2.92
N ASP A 168 1.28 2.31 -3.83
CA ASP A 168 2.37 3.02 -4.49
C ASP A 168 2.01 3.30 -5.93
N GLU A 169 1.65 4.55 -6.24
CA GLU A 169 1.26 5.03 -7.56
C GLU A 169 0.29 4.09 -8.31
N PRO A 170 -0.87 3.73 -7.72
CA PRO A 170 -1.70 2.62 -8.18
C PRO A 170 -2.28 2.80 -9.59
N THR A 171 -2.18 3.97 -10.18
CA THR A 171 -2.66 4.27 -11.54
C THR A 171 -1.57 4.72 -12.50
N GLY A 172 -0.31 4.72 -12.06
CA GLY A 172 0.82 5.25 -12.84
C GLY A 172 1.09 4.51 -14.17
N SER A 173 0.56 3.30 -14.34
CA SER A 173 0.67 2.50 -15.57
C SER A 173 -0.60 2.49 -16.43
N LEU A 174 -1.62 3.30 -16.08
CA LEU A 174 -2.92 3.34 -16.73
C LEU A 174 -3.14 4.66 -17.49
N ASP A 175 -4.00 4.62 -18.50
CA ASP A 175 -4.52 5.85 -19.08
C ASP A 175 -5.42 6.60 -18.08
N PHE A 176 -5.61 7.88 -18.30
CA PHE A 176 -6.31 8.77 -17.36
C PHE A 176 -7.73 8.29 -17.01
N ALA A 177 -8.52 7.88 -18.02
CA ALA A 177 -9.92 7.48 -17.79
C ALA A 177 -10.01 6.16 -17.00
N THR A 178 -9.21 5.19 -17.38
CA THR A 178 -9.09 3.90 -16.66
C THR A 178 -8.57 4.12 -15.25
N GLY A 179 -7.54 4.97 -15.08
CA GLY A 179 -6.97 5.33 -13.79
C GLY A 179 -8.01 5.96 -12.86
N ALA A 180 -8.81 6.91 -13.36
CA ALA A 180 -9.89 7.53 -12.58
C ALA A 180 -10.89 6.48 -12.05
N THR A 181 -11.34 5.56 -12.91
CA THR A 181 -12.28 4.50 -12.52
C THR A 181 -11.70 3.56 -11.45
N VAL A 182 -10.41 3.20 -11.59
CA VAL A 182 -9.72 2.34 -10.63
C VAL A 182 -9.55 3.05 -9.28
N MET A 183 -9.25 4.35 -9.28
CA MET A 183 -9.13 5.15 -8.05
C MET A 183 -10.47 5.29 -7.32
N GLU A 184 -11.58 5.55 -8.05
CA GLU A 184 -12.92 5.56 -7.45
C GLU A 184 -13.21 4.25 -6.73
N LEU A 185 -13.01 3.12 -7.42
CA LEU A 185 -13.21 1.79 -6.86
C LEU A 185 -12.34 1.55 -5.61
N MET A 186 -11.08 2.00 -5.63
CA MET A 186 -10.17 1.85 -4.48
C MET A 186 -10.67 2.64 -3.27
N PHE A 187 -11.07 3.91 -3.45
CA PHE A 187 -11.60 4.73 -2.37
C PHE A 187 -12.93 4.21 -1.82
N ASP A 188 -13.81 3.68 -2.70
CA ASP A 188 -15.08 3.10 -2.27
C ASP A 188 -14.87 1.85 -1.42
N LEU A 189 -14.00 0.92 -1.86
CA LEU A 189 -13.64 -0.27 -1.10
C LEU A 189 -12.97 0.10 0.24
N ASN A 190 -12.07 1.10 0.22
CA ASN A 190 -11.39 1.57 1.42
C ASN A 190 -12.38 2.09 2.47
N ARG A 191 -13.32 2.93 2.05
CA ARG A 191 -14.35 3.51 2.91
C ARG A 191 -15.30 2.43 3.47
N GLU A 192 -15.73 1.48 2.61
CA GLU A 192 -16.65 0.43 3.02
C GLU A 192 -16.03 -0.53 4.06
N ILE A 193 -14.73 -0.84 3.90
CA ILE A 193 -14.02 -1.76 4.79
C ILE A 193 -13.51 -1.05 6.06
N GLY A 194 -13.39 0.27 6.04
CA GLY A 194 -12.83 1.07 7.14
C GLY A 194 -11.31 0.88 7.28
N THR A 195 -10.60 0.84 6.15
CA THR A 195 -9.15 0.60 6.12
C THR A 195 -8.38 1.93 6.20
N THR A 196 -7.34 2.02 7.01
CA THR A 196 -6.38 3.14 6.97
C THR A 196 -5.61 3.11 5.67
N LEU A 197 -5.55 4.24 4.93
CA LEU A 197 -4.92 4.32 3.62
C LEU A 197 -3.62 5.14 3.66
N VAL A 198 -2.53 4.56 3.15
CA VAL A 198 -1.31 5.30 2.81
C VAL A 198 -1.12 5.23 1.30
N LEU A 199 -1.28 6.36 0.64
CA LEU A 199 -1.23 6.48 -0.82
C LEU A 199 -0.04 7.31 -1.27
N VAL A 200 0.91 6.72 -1.96
CA VAL A 200 1.94 7.47 -2.69
C VAL A 200 1.39 7.87 -4.05
N THR A 201 1.40 9.16 -4.34
CA THR A 201 0.97 9.68 -5.64
C THR A 201 1.65 11.01 -5.97
N HIS A 202 1.83 11.26 -7.26
CA HIS A 202 2.23 12.59 -7.78
C HIS A 202 1.03 13.38 -8.31
N ASP A 203 -0.15 12.76 -8.39
CA ASP A 203 -1.39 13.43 -8.83
C ASP A 203 -2.01 14.21 -7.66
N ARG A 204 -2.08 15.55 -7.84
CA ARG A 204 -2.61 16.46 -6.83
C ARG A 204 -4.11 16.28 -6.59
N ALA A 205 -4.88 15.93 -7.65
CA ALA A 205 -6.32 15.73 -7.53
C ALA A 205 -6.62 14.47 -6.73
N ILE A 206 -5.83 13.40 -6.93
CA ILE A 206 -5.93 12.18 -6.14
C ILE A 206 -5.50 12.44 -4.70
N ALA A 207 -4.37 13.13 -4.48
CA ALA A 207 -3.86 13.46 -3.14
C ALA A 207 -4.86 14.30 -2.33
N ALA A 208 -5.59 15.22 -2.99
CA ALA A 208 -6.61 16.05 -2.35
C ALA A 208 -7.85 15.28 -1.87
N ARG A 209 -7.99 14.02 -2.21
CA ARG A 209 -9.09 13.14 -1.74
C ARG A 209 -8.77 12.47 -0.40
N CYS A 210 -7.51 12.48 0.01
CA CYS A 210 -7.08 11.97 1.32
C CYS A 210 -7.30 13.02 2.40
N ASP A 211 -7.52 12.57 3.64
CA ASP A 211 -7.76 13.43 4.80
C ASP A 211 -6.54 14.32 5.10
N ARG A 212 -5.33 13.83 4.80
CA ARG A 212 -4.08 14.54 5.04
C ARG A 212 -3.06 14.25 3.95
N GLN A 213 -2.15 15.20 3.73
CA GLN A 213 -1.01 15.03 2.84
C GLN A 213 0.30 15.17 3.62
N LEU A 214 1.23 14.24 3.38
CA LEU A 214 2.62 14.31 3.85
C LEU A 214 3.50 14.62 2.64
N ARG A 215 4.13 15.79 2.64
CA ARG A 215 5.07 16.17 1.59
C ARG A 215 6.48 15.71 1.94
N ILE A 216 7.11 14.97 1.03
CA ILE A 216 8.50 14.55 1.18
C ILE A 216 9.35 15.31 0.16
N GLU A 217 10.32 16.07 0.66
CA GLU A 217 11.33 16.77 -0.13
C GLU A 217 12.73 16.38 0.34
N ALA A 218 13.57 15.93 -0.60
CA ALA A 218 14.94 15.50 -0.32
C ALA A 218 15.05 14.57 0.90
N GLY A 219 14.14 13.60 1.01
CA GLY A 219 14.13 12.62 2.09
C GLY A 219 13.64 13.13 3.46
N ARG A 220 13.03 14.31 3.54
CA ARG A 220 12.48 14.90 4.77
C ARG A 220 10.99 15.15 4.63
N VAL A 221 10.25 14.98 5.72
CA VAL A 221 8.85 15.43 5.77
C VAL A 221 8.85 16.94 5.96
N ASP A 222 8.15 17.65 5.09
CA ASP A 222 7.94 19.09 5.21
C ASP A 222 6.92 19.34 6.33
N PRO A 223 7.33 19.99 7.44
CA PRO A 223 6.41 20.25 8.57
C PRO A 223 5.30 21.26 8.22
N THR A 224 5.47 22.03 7.15
CA THR A 224 4.47 23.00 6.67
C THR A 224 3.47 22.39 5.69
N GLY A 225 3.74 21.20 5.18
CA GLY A 225 2.97 20.50 4.16
C GLY A 225 1.84 19.61 4.67
N SER A 226 1.54 19.60 5.97
CA SER A 226 0.35 18.92 6.49
C SER A 226 -0.88 19.78 6.20
N ILE A 227 -1.36 19.75 4.95
CA ILE A 227 -2.63 20.39 4.57
C ILE A 227 -3.73 19.43 5.02
N VAL A 228 -4.45 19.85 6.07
CA VAL A 228 -5.75 19.28 6.41
C VAL A 228 -6.72 19.80 5.34
N GLY A 229 -7.26 18.89 4.52
CA GLY A 229 -8.30 19.21 3.54
C GLY A 229 -9.64 19.56 4.19
#